data_7bc56ce4397f99f8f2f3b71ddefd4d3b
#
_entry.id   7bc56ce4397f99f8f2f3b71ddefd4d3b
#
_cell.length_a   1.000
_cell.length_b   1.000
_cell.length_c   1.000
_cell.angle_alpha   90.00
_cell.angle_beta   90.00
_cell.angle_gamma   90.00
#
_symmetry.space_group_name_H-M   'P 1'
#
loop_
_entity.id
_entity.type
_entity.pdbx_description
1 polymer ?
#
loop_
_entity_poly.entity_id
_entity_poly.type
_entity_poly.pdbx_seq_one_letter_code
_entity_poly.pdbx_strand_id
1 'polypeptide(L)'
;RVKGETIVMIHGFGANKDNWTRLAQHLTDDFNVYAIDLPGHGDSSKPLDISYHLQDQAGYVSQILEALAVDAAHIMGNSMGGAITALYAANHPDRVTSAVLFDPAGILQYEGELVNLVQEGSNPLIPKQPGDLERLLDFAMEKDPFIPWPIMDVMEERAIANQEINEAIFADIRDAGF
;
A
#
# COMPACT_ATOMS: atom_id res chain seq x y z
N ARG A 1 15.34 -26.26 -5.55
CA ARG A 1 14.31 -26.46 -4.51
C ARG A 1 13.00 -25.96 -5.09
N VAL A 2 11.99 -26.81 -5.14
CA VAL A 2 10.62 -26.33 -5.34
C VAL A 2 10.30 -25.59 -4.06
N LYS A 3 10.18 -24.26 -4.12
CA LYS A 3 9.73 -23.47 -2.99
C LYS A 3 8.27 -23.82 -2.70
N GLY A 4 7.85 -23.63 -1.45
CA GLY A 4 6.51 -23.89 -0.98
C GLY A 4 5.45 -22.95 -1.58
N GLU A 5 4.42 -22.69 -0.82
CA GLU A 5 3.30 -21.81 -1.19
C GLU A 5 3.76 -20.38 -1.49
N THR A 6 2.93 -19.62 -2.17
CA THR A 6 3.23 -18.25 -2.57
C THR A 6 2.66 -17.26 -1.57
N ILE A 7 3.44 -16.24 -1.25
CA ILE A 7 3.02 -15.06 -0.48
C ILE A 7 3.07 -13.83 -1.39
N VAL A 8 2.00 -13.05 -1.40
CA VAL A 8 1.94 -11.75 -2.08
C VAL A 8 1.75 -10.65 -1.04
N MET A 9 2.57 -9.61 -1.13
CA MET A 9 2.60 -8.51 -0.17
C MET A 9 2.22 -7.20 -0.86
N ILE A 10 1.20 -6.52 -0.32
CA ILE A 10 0.59 -5.31 -0.87
C ILE A 10 0.83 -4.15 0.09
N HIS A 11 1.55 -3.12 -0.37
CA HIS A 11 1.91 -1.94 0.43
C HIS A 11 0.72 -1.00 0.67
N GLY A 12 0.89 -0.03 1.57
CA GLY A 12 -0.06 1.02 1.85
C GLY A 12 -0.01 2.19 0.86
N PHE A 13 -0.88 3.18 1.07
CA PHE A 13 -0.92 4.42 0.31
C PHE A 13 0.42 5.17 0.37
N GLY A 14 0.87 5.70 -0.76
CA GLY A 14 2.13 6.45 -0.88
C GLY A 14 3.41 5.64 -0.64
N ALA A 15 3.28 4.34 -0.35
CA ALA A 15 4.39 3.43 -0.10
C ALA A 15 4.78 2.64 -1.37
N ASN A 16 5.62 1.63 -1.21
CA ASN A 16 6.06 0.75 -2.29
C ASN A 16 6.48 -0.64 -1.74
N LYS A 17 6.86 -1.54 -2.63
CA LYS A 17 7.29 -2.91 -2.31
C LYS A 17 8.42 -3.00 -1.28
N ASP A 18 9.29 -1.98 -1.20
CA ASP A 18 10.47 -2.00 -0.32
C ASP A 18 10.08 -2.01 1.16
N ASN A 19 8.87 -1.58 1.51
CA ASN A 19 8.33 -1.68 2.88
C ASN A 19 8.36 -3.10 3.42
N TRP A 20 8.31 -4.09 2.53
CA TRP A 20 8.28 -5.50 2.88
C TRP A 20 9.64 -6.16 3.00
N THR A 21 10.74 -5.47 2.64
CA THR A 21 12.08 -6.05 2.54
C THR A 21 12.51 -6.75 3.84
N ARG A 22 12.24 -6.13 5.00
CA ARG A 22 12.62 -6.72 6.30
C ARG A 22 11.82 -7.96 6.65
N LEU A 23 10.54 -8.01 6.32
CA LEU A 23 9.70 -9.19 6.56
C LEU A 23 10.00 -10.29 5.54
N ALA A 24 10.11 -9.93 4.26
CA ALA A 24 10.33 -10.86 3.17
C ALA A 24 11.56 -11.74 3.38
N GLN A 25 12.66 -11.18 3.88
CA GLN A 25 13.89 -11.95 4.13
C GLN A 25 13.70 -13.15 5.07
N HIS A 26 12.72 -13.10 5.98
CA HIS A 26 12.41 -14.19 6.91
C HIS A 26 11.48 -15.23 6.33
N LEU A 27 10.91 -14.99 5.15
CA LEU A 27 9.92 -15.86 4.52
C LEU A 27 10.46 -16.53 3.25
N THR A 28 11.50 -15.99 2.64
CA THR A 28 12.03 -16.46 1.36
C THR A 28 12.69 -17.84 1.40
N ASP A 29 12.98 -18.39 2.56
CA ASP A 29 13.52 -19.74 2.68
C ASP A 29 12.44 -20.80 2.43
N ASP A 30 11.20 -20.53 2.85
CA ASP A 30 10.09 -21.47 2.84
C ASP A 30 9.03 -21.16 1.76
N PHE A 31 8.88 -19.88 1.36
CA PHE A 31 7.84 -19.39 0.46
C PHE A 31 8.41 -18.76 -0.82
N ASN A 32 7.59 -18.75 -1.87
CA ASN A 32 7.78 -17.82 -3.00
C ASN A 32 7.17 -16.48 -2.60
N VAL A 33 7.99 -15.43 -2.46
CA VAL A 33 7.53 -14.13 -1.97
C VAL A 33 7.53 -13.10 -3.10
N TYR A 34 6.39 -12.47 -3.33
CA TYR A 34 6.20 -11.36 -4.25
C TYR A 34 5.76 -10.12 -3.46
N ALA A 35 6.61 -9.11 -3.36
CA ALA A 35 6.23 -7.78 -2.94
C ALA A 35 5.96 -6.95 -4.20
N ILE A 36 4.76 -6.42 -4.35
CA ILE A 36 4.32 -5.75 -5.57
C ILE A 36 4.21 -4.25 -5.37
N ASP A 37 4.52 -3.49 -6.42
CA ASP A 37 4.15 -2.08 -6.53
C ASP A 37 2.80 -1.99 -7.24
N LEU A 38 1.78 -1.50 -6.57
CA LEU A 38 0.48 -1.22 -7.18
C LEU A 38 0.61 -0.13 -8.27
N PRO A 39 -0.29 -0.09 -9.27
CA PRO A 39 -0.38 1.06 -10.17
C PRO A 39 -0.38 2.38 -9.40
N GLY A 40 0.31 3.38 -9.90
CA GLY A 40 0.47 4.67 -9.23
C GLY A 40 1.60 4.74 -8.19
N HIS A 41 2.23 3.61 -7.83
CA HIS A 41 3.20 3.53 -6.74
C HIS A 41 4.55 2.94 -7.19
N GLY A 42 5.59 3.20 -6.41
CA GLY A 42 6.92 2.62 -6.57
C GLY A 42 7.46 2.77 -7.99
N ASP A 43 7.89 1.64 -8.57
CA ASP A 43 8.41 1.54 -9.94
C ASP A 43 7.31 1.24 -10.97
N SER A 44 6.06 1.01 -10.53
CA SER A 44 4.92 0.83 -11.44
C SER A 44 4.56 2.12 -12.16
N SER A 45 3.91 1.98 -13.32
CA SER A 45 3.39 3.13 -14.08
C SER A 45 2.38 3.94 -13.25
N LYS A 46 2.33 5.25 -13.53
CA LYS A 46 1.50 6.21 -12.79
C LYS A 46 0.54 6.97 -13.72
N PRO A 47 -0.35 6.25 -14.44
CA PRO A 47 -1.31 6.90 -15.33
C PRO A 47 -2.37 7.67 -14.51
N LEU A 48 -2.74 8.86 -14.99
CA LEU A 48 -3.81 9.67 -14.36
C LEU A 48 -5.20 9.38 -14.96
N ASP A 49 -5.29 8.49 -15.93
CA ASP A 49 -6.49 8.16 -16.69
C ASP A 49 -7.06 6.76 -16.37
N ILE A 50 -6.65 6.19 -15.25
CA ILE A 50 -7.23 4.93 -14.71
C ILE A 50 -7.89 5.19 -13.37
N SER A 51 -8.77 4.29 -12.95
CA SER A 51 -9.37 4.32 -11.62
C SER A 51 -8.43 3.76 -10.55
N TYR A 52 -8.37 4.44 -9.42
CA TYR A 52 -7.65 4.03 -8.22
C TYR A 52 -8.58 3.63 -7.07
N HIS A 53 -9.89 3.48 -7.30
CA HIS A 53 -10.81 2.94 -6.31
C HIS A 53 -10.32 1.59 -5.79
N LEU A 54 -10.50 1.33 -4.50
CA LEU A 54 -10.01 0.10 -3.86
C LEU A 54 -10.48 -1.18 -4.56
N GLN A 55 -11.70 -1.17 -5.11
CA GLN A 55 -12.26 -2.30 -5.86
C GLN A 55 -11.50 -2.54 -7.16
N ASP A 56 -11.13 -1.48 -7.88
CA ASP A 56 -10.34 -1.59 -9.12
C ASP A 56 -8.90 -1.99 -8.82
N GLN A 57 -8.32 -1.48 -7.72
CA GLN A 57 -7.02 -1.91 -7.23
C GLN A 57 -6.99 -3.42 -6.92
N ALA A 58 -8.06 -3.97 -6.31
CA ALA A 58 -8.18 -5.41 -6.12
C ALA A 58 -8.25 -6.16 -7.47
N GLY A 59 -8.89 -5.58 -8.48
CA GLY A 59 -8.88 -6.09 -9.86
C GLY A 59 -7.47 -6.09 -10.48
N TYR A 60 -6.67 -5.05 -10.22
CA TYR A 60 -5.27 -5.00 -10.68
C TYR A 60 -4.41 -6.09 -10.00
N VAL A 61 -4.64 -6.37 -8.71
CA VAL A 61 -4.00 -7.50 -8.03
C VAL A 61 -4.32 -8.81 -8.74
N SER A 62 -5.58 -9.04 -9.15
CA SER A 62 -5.94 -10.23 -9.92
C SER A 62 -5.13 -10.36 -11.21
N GLN A 63 -5.01 -9.27 -11.98
CA GLN A 63 -4.24 -9.25 -13.23
C GLN A 63 -2.74 -9.52 -12.99
N ILE A 64 -2.18 -8.98 -11.91
CA ILE A 64 -0.78 -9.21 -11.52
C ILE A 64 -0.56 -10.69 -11.20
N LEU A 65 -1.44 -11.32 -10.41
CA LEU A 65 -1.33 -12.74 -10.06
C LEU A 65 -1.48 -13.64 -11.29
N GLU A 66 -2.34 -13.28 -12.23
CA GLU A 66 -2.47 -13.98 -13.50
C GLU A 66 -1.17 -13.88 -14.34
N ALA A 67 -0.60 -12.68 -14.43
CA ALA A 67 0.66 -12.47 -15.15
C ALA A 67 1.84 -13.22 -14.53
N LEU A 68 1.82 -13.42 -13.19
CA LEU A 68 2.81 -14.19 -12.45
C LEU A 68 2.53 -15.72 -12.47
N ALA A 69 1.44 -16.14 -13.10
CA ALA A 69 0.96 -17.53 -13.08
C ALA A 69 0.78 -18.08 -11.65
N VAL A 70 0.23 -17.26 -10.76
CA VAL A 70 -0.08 -17.62 -9.38
C VAL A 70 -1.57 -17.91 -9.27
N ASP A 71 -1.93 -19.16 -9.09
CA ASP A 71 -3.33 -19.61 -9.00
C ASP A 71 -3.94 -19.29 -7.64
N ALA A 72 -3.20 -19.53 -6.55
CA ALA A 72 -3.60 -19.22 -5.18
C ALA A 72 -2.40 -18.78 -4.34
N ALA A 73 -2.63 -17.87 -3.38
CA ALA A 73 -1.57 -17.34 -2.54
C ALA A 73 -2.07 -16.96 -1.14
N HIS A 74 -1.14 -16.87 -0.20
CA HIS A 74 -1.30 -16.08 1.02
C HIS A 74 -1.15 -14.61 0.63
N ILE A 75 -2.09 -13.75 1.02
CA ILE A 75 -2.05 -12.33 0.68
C ILE A 75 -1.90 -11.51 1.95
N MET A 76 -0.90 -10.64 1.97
CA MET A 76 -0.62 -9.74 3.08
C MET A 76 -0.74 -8.29 2.60
N GLY A 77 -1.48 -7.47 3.34
CA GLY A 77 -1.64 -6.07 3.00
C GLY A 77 -1.56 -5.15 4.22
N ASN A 78 -0.96 -3.98 4.04
CA ASN A 78 -0.87 -2.95 5.05
C ASN A 78 -1.71 -1.73 4.67
N SER A 79 -2.46 -1.14 5.61
CA SER A 79 -3.25 0.07 5.41
C SER A 79 -4.18 -0.07 4.19
N MET A 80 -4.03 0.77 3.16
CA MET A 80 -4.71 0.65 1.86
C MET A 80 -4.56 -0.76 1.27
N GLY A 81 -3.35 -1.34 1.29
CA GLY A 81 -3.11 -2.71 0.83
C GLY A 81 -3.86 -3.75 1.66
N GLY A 82 -4.12 -3.48 2.95
CA GLY A 82 -4.97 -4.30 3.80
C GLY A 82 -6.42 -4.30 3.36
N ALA A 83 -6.98 -3.12 3.04
CA ALA A 83 -8.32 -3.00 2.46
C ALA A 83 -8.43 -3.73 1.12
N ILE A 84 -7.46 -3.54 0.23
CA ILE A 84 -7.37 -4.24 -1.05
C ILE A 84 -7.31 -5.76 -0.86
N THR A 85 -6.50 -6.23 0.11
CA THR A 85 -6.41 -7.66 0.45
C THR A 85 -7.77 -8.21 0.90
N ALA A 86 -8.50 -7.49 1.74
CA ALA A 86 -9.82 -7.90 2.21
C ALA A 86 -10.83 -7.98 1.05
N LEU A 87 -10.86 -6.97 0.18
CA LEU A 87 -11.70 -6.94 -1.02
C LEU A 87 -11.34 -8.07 -1.98
N TYR A 88 -10.06 -8.29 -2.22
CA TYR A 88 -9.61 -9.37 -3.09
C TYR A 88 -10.02 -10.74 -2.54
N ALA A 89 -9.82 -10.99 -1.24
CA ALA A 89 -10.20 -12.23 -0.59
C ALA A 89 -11.72 -12.48 -0.63
N ALA A 90 -12.52 -11.42 -0.47
CA ALA A 90 -13.98 -11.53 -0.57
C ALA A 90 -14.44 -11.88 -2.00
N ASN A 91 -13.78 -11.32 -3.02
CA ASN A 91 -14.15 -11.51 -4.42
C ASN A 91 -13.58 -12.81 -5.02
N HIS A 92 -12.47 -13.31 -4.48
CA HIS A 92 -11.74 -14.48 -5.01
C HIS A 92 -11.36 -15.46 -3.90
N PRO A 93 -12.34 -15.99 -3.12
CA PRO A 93 -12.05 -16.84 -1.97
C PRO A 93 -11.27 -18.11 -2.32
N ASP A 94 -11.47 -18.64 -3.54
CA ASP A 94 -10.77 -19.85 -4.01
C ASP A 94 -9.29 -19.57 -4.39
N ARG A 95 -8.89 -18.30 -4.52
CA ARG A 95 -7.53 -17.86 -4.86
C ARG A 95 -6.73 -17.37 -3.66
N VAL A 96 -7.33 -17.34 -2.46
CA VAL A 96 -6.70 -16.84 -1.24
C VAL A 96 -6.55 -17.96 -0.23
N THR A 97 -5.32 -18.45 -0.06
CA THR A 97 -4.98 -19.48 0.93
C THR A 97 -5.13 -18.94 2.36
N SER A 98 -4.69 -17.71 2.60
CA SER A 98 -4.96 -16.92 3.81
C SER A 98 -4.78 -15.43 3.54
N ALA A 99 -5.43 -14.59 4.35
CA ALA A 99 -5.27 -13.15 4.30
C ALA A 99 -4.71 -12.63 5.63
N VAL A 100 -3.70 -11.75 5.56
CA VAL A 100 -3.12 -11.04 6.72
C VAL A 100 -3.29 -9.55 6.52
N LEU A 101 -3.99 -8.92 7.43
CA LEU A 101 -4.33 -7.50 7.36
C LEU A 101 -3.56 -6.75 8.46
N PHE A 102 -2.62 -5.89 8.05
CA PHE A 102 -1.87 -5.01 8.94
C PHE A 102 -2.51 -3.62 8.93
N ASP A 103 -3.16 -3.23 10.01
CA ASP A 103 -3.84 -1.94 10.15
C ASP A 103 -4.65 -1.55 8.89
N PRO A 104 -5.60 -2.38 8.47
CA PRO A 104 -6.28 -2.17 7.19
C PRO A 104 -7.10 -0.88 7.20
N ALA A 105 -7.00 -0.11 6.13
CA ALA A 105 -7.85 1.06 5.92
C ALA A 105 -9.33 0.65 5.79
N GLY A 106 -10.25 1.56 6.15
CA GLY A 106 -11.70 1.36 6.00
C GLY A 106 -12.37 0.50 7.09
N ILE A 107 -11.64 0.00 8.08
CA ILE A 107 -12.21 -0.65 9.26
C ILE A 107 -12.21 0.36 10.41
N LEU A 108 -13.14 1.30 10.35
CA LEU A 108 -13.26 2.38 11.34
C LEU A 108 -14.46 2.13 12.23
N GLN A 109 -14.23 2.08 13.55
CA GLN A 109 -15.30 2.18 14.55
C GLN A 109 -15.64 3.65 14.89
N TYR A 110 -14.73 4.57 14.59
CA TYR A 110 -14.84 6.00 14.92
C TYR A 110 -14.19 6.83 13.82
N GLU A 111 -14.63 8.08 13.67
CA GLU A 111 -13.94 9.06 12.83
C GLU A 111 -12.54 9.31 13.39
N GLY A 112 -11.52 8.92 12.63
CA GLY A 112 -10.13 9.09 13.01
C GLY A 112 -9.63 10.53 12.75
N GLU A 113 -8.51 10.89 13.35
CA GLU A 113 -7.86 12.20 13.17
C GLU A 113 -7.61 12.53 11.70
N LEU A 114 -7.23 11.53 10.87
CA LEU A 114 -7.04 11.71 9.44
C LEU A 114 -8.29 12.25 8.75
N VAL A 115 -9.47 11.72 9.08
CA VAL A 115 -10.75 12.14 8.49
C VAL A 115 -11.01 13.60 8.80
N ASN A 116 -10.81 14.02 10.05
CA ASN A 116 -11.00 15.42 10.49
C ASN A 116 -10.03 16.36 9.75
N LEU A 117 -8.75 16.02 9.69
CA LEU A 117 -7.74 16.82 8.99
C LEU A 117 -8.05 16.96 7.50
N VAL A 118 -8.49 15.89 6.85
CA VAL A 118 -8.86 15.92 5.42
C VAL A 118 -10.12 16.77 5.20
N GLN A 119 -11.11 16.74 6.08
CA GLN A 119 -12.29 17.61 6.02
C GLN A 119 -11.93 19.09 6.21
N GLU A 120 -10.90 19.40 7.00
CA GLU A 120 -10.33 20.74 7.17
C GLU A 120 -9.41 21.17 6.00
N GLY A 121 -9.23 20.32 5.00
CA GLY A 121 -8.41 20.59 3.81
C GLY A 121 -6.93 20.27 3.97
N SER A 122 -6.55 19.58 5.03
CA SER A 122 -5.17 19.14 5.29
C SER A 122 -5.07 17.63 5.16
N ASN A 123 -4.16 17.15 4.29
CA ASN A 123 -3.87 15.73 4.19
C ASN A 123 -2.41 15.45 4.57
N PRO A 124 -2.16 14.94 5.79
CA PRO A 124 -0.80 14.69 6.26
C PRO A 124 -0.10 13.54 5.53
N LEU A 125 -0.85 12.71 4.79
CA LEU A 125 -0.29 11.56 4.06
C LEU A 125 0.33 11.94 2.71
N ILE A 126 0.20 13.19 2.26
CA ILE A 126 0.72 13.66 0.97
C ILE A 126 1.75 14.76 1.18
N PRO A 127 3.05 14.43 1.23
CA PRO A 127 4.12 15.43 1.27
C PRO A 127 4.11 16.34 0.05
N LYS A 128 4.20 17.66 0.28
CA LYS A 128 4.16 18.70 -0.75
C LYS A 128 5.40 19.59 -0.76
N GLN A 129 6.12 19.64 0.36
CA GLN A 129 7.29 20.50 0.55
C GLN A 129 8.25 19.85 1.55
N PRO A 130 9.51 20.32 1.61
CA PRO A 130 10.47 19.83 2.58
C PRO A 130 9.96 19.90 4.02
N GLY A 131 10.18 18.83 4.80
CA GLY A 131 9.69 18.62 6.16
C GLY A 131 8.32 17.94 6.25
N ASP A 132 7.60 17.76 5.13
CA ASP A 132 6.31 17.09 5.14
C ASP A 132 6.44 15.58 5.34
N LEU A 133 7.54 14.96 4.89
CA LEU A 133 7.77 13.54 5.13
C LEU A 133 7.97 13.23 6.61
N GLU A 134 8.71 14.08 7.33
CA GLU A 134 8.88 13.93 8.78
C GLU A 134 7.52 14.02 9.49
N ARG A 135 6.71 15.03 9.15
CA ARG A 135 5.34 15.15 9.69
C ARG A 135 4.43 13.96 9.37
N LEU A 136 4.57 13.38 8.18
CA LEU A 136 3.86 12.16 7.82
C LEU A 136 4.27 10.99 8.72
N LEU A 137 5.57 10.83 8.95
CA LEU A 137 6.09 9.75 9.81
C LEU A 137 5.62 9.93 11.25
N ASP A 138 5.70 11.14 11.80
CA ASP A 138 5.19 11.49 13.14
C ASP A 138 3.69 11.19 13.27
N PHE A 139 2.91 11.50 12.22
CA PHE A 139 1.47 11.24 12.20
C PHE A 139 1.13 9.75 12.10
N ALA A 140 1.86 9.00 11.29
CA ALA A 140 1.52 7.62 10.93
C ALA A 140 2.14 6.57 11.86
N MET A 141 3.14 6.93 12.67
CA MET A 141 3.91 5.96 13.44
C MET A 141 3.97 6.32 14.93
N GLU A 142 3.79 5.34 15.80
CA GLU A 142 3.98 5.46 17.26
C GLU A 142 5.42 5.84 17.65
N LYS A 143 6.37 5.39 16.86
CA LYS A 143 7.81 5.64 17.00
C LYS A 143 8.41 5.96 15.65
N ASP A 144 9.17 7.04 15.60
CA ASP A 144 9.91 7.43 14.42
C ASP A 144 10.90 6.34 14.03
N PRO A 145 10.87 5.88 12.77
CA PRO A 145 11.88 4.94 12.30
C PRO A 145 13.22 5.67 12.18
N PHE A 146 14.30 5.02 12.62
CA PHE A 146 15.63 5.53 12.31
C PHE A 146 15.87 5.39 10.79
N ILE A 147 15.86 6.52 10.10
CA ILE A 147 16.19 6.62 8.67
C ILE A 147 17.50 7.42 8.55
N PRO A 148 18.62 6.77 8.18
CA PRO A 148 19.89 7.46 8.10
C PRO A 148 19.93 8.43 6.90
N TRP A 149 20.67 9.55 7.10
CA TRP A 149 21.02 10.41 5.97
C TRP A 149 21.95 9.66 4.99
N PRO A 150 21.77 9.77 3.63
CA PRO A 150 20.84 10.66 2.92
C PRO A 150 19.51 9.99 2.51
N ILE A 151 19.13 8.87 3.11
CA ILE A 151 17.94 8.11 2.72
C ILE A 151 16.67 8.94 2.93
N MET A 152 16.59 9.68 4.04
CA MET A 152 15.44 10.56 4.33
C MET A 152 15.24 11.58 3.21
N ASP A 153 16.31 12.27 2.78
CA ASP A 153 16.23 13.28 1.72
C ASP A 153 15.71 12.68 0.40
N VAL A 154 16.22 11.50 0.02
CA VAL A 154 15.78 10.80 -1.21
C VAL A 154 14.31 10.36 -1.10
N MET A 155 13.89 9.89 0.07
CA MET A 155 12.49 9.52 0.30
C MET A 155 11.57 10.74 0.21
N GLU A 156 11.97 11.87 0.79
CA GLU A 156 11.20 13.11 0.74
C GLU A 156 11.09 13.66 -0.68
N GLU A 157 12.19 13.74 -1.41
CA GLU A 157 12.18 14.15 -2.82
C GLU A 157 11.22 13.28 -3.67
N ARG A 158 11.25 11.97 -3.48
CA ARG A 158 10.34 11.05 -4.16
C ARG A 158 8.87 11.25 -3.75
N ALA A 159 8.62 11.45 -2.45
CA ALA A 159 7.27 11.68 -1.94
C ALA A 159 6.66 12.96 -2.53
N ILE A 160 7.43 14.06 -2.56
CA ILE A 160 7.03 15.34 -3.16
C ILE A 160 6.83 15.20 -4.67
N ALA A 161 7.74 14.50 -5.38
CA ALA A 161 7.63 14.28 -6.82
C ALA A 161 6.38 13.46 -7.20
N ASN A 162 5.86 12.64 -6.28
CA ASN A 162 4.65 11.85 -6.48
C ASN A 162 3.36 12.56 -5.99
N GLN A 163 3.41 13.85 -5.65
CA GLN A 163 2.25 14.57 -5.09
C GLN A 163 1.01 14.44 -5.97
N GLU A 164 1.10 14.74 -7.27
CA GLU A 164 -0.03 14.74 -8.22
C GLU A 164 -0.72 13.37 -8.26
N ILE A 165 0.05 12.31 -8.43
CA ILE A 165 -0.51 10.95 -8.47
C ILE A 165 -1.09 10.54 -7.12
N ASN A 166 -0.45 10.90 -6.00
CA ASN A 166 -0.96 10.61 -4.67
C ASN A 166 -2.27 11.37 -4.40
N GLU A 167 -2.42 12.61 -4.88
CA GLU A 167 -3.68 13.35 -4.78
C GLU A 167 -4.79 12.66 -5.57
N ALA A 168 -4.52 12.18 -6.79
CA ALA A 168 -5.49 11.45 -7.60
C ALA A 168 -5.90 10.13 -6.94
N ILE A 169 -4.93 9.33 -6.47
CA ILE A 169 -5.21 8.07 -5.76
C ILE A 169 -6.02 8.32 -4.49
N PHE A 170 -5.66 9.34 -3.70
CA PHE A 170 -6.36 9.65 -2.45
C PHE A 170 -7.80 10.10 -2.70
N ALA A 171 -8.06 10.87 -3.76
CA ALA A 171 -9.40 11.27 -4.14
C ALA A 171 -10.29 10.05 -4.44
N ASP A 172 -9.81 9.10 -5.24
CA ASP A 172 -10.54 7.87 -5.56
C ASP A 172 -10.80 6.99 -4.33
N ILE A 173 -9.79 6.86 -3.43
CA ILE A 173 -9.95 6.10 -2.19
C ILE A 173 -11.00 6.74 -1.28
N ARG A 174 -10.95 8.05 -1.10
CA ARG A 174 -11.90 8.78 -0.26
C ARG A 174 -13.35 8.66 -0.77
N ASP A 175 -13.55 8.77 -2.07
CA ASP A 175 -14.88 8.74 -2.69
C ASP A 175 -15.52 7.33 -2.60
N ALA A 176 -14.74 6.30 -2.30
CA ALA A 176 -15.23 4.94 -2.04
C ALA A 176 -15.88 4.75 -0.66
N GLY A 177 -16.00 5.79 0.16
CA GLY A 177 -16.76 5.79 1.41
C GLY A 177 -15.96 5.43 2.66
N PHE A 178 -14.78 6.01 2.79
CA PHE A 178 -14.07 6.09 4.08
C PHE A 178 -14.69 7.12 4.99
#